data_d0ed4f379aff0f2c4234db02399de56d
#
_entry.id   d0ed4f379aff0f2c4234db02399de56d
#
_cell.length_a   1.000
_cell.length_b   1.000
_cell.length_c   1.000
_cell.angle_alpha   90.00
_cell.angle_beta   90.00
_cell.angle_gamma   90.00
#
_symmetry.space_group_name_H-M   'P 1'
#
loop_
_entity.id
_entity.type
_entity.pdbx_description
1 polymer ?
#
loop_
_entity_poly.entity_id
_entity_poly.type
_entity_poly.pdbx_seq_one_letter_code
_entity_poly.pdbx_strand_id
1 'polypeptide(L)'
;FGLKLNLYQQTATSKHNFQFVLDSLASKDTTKHTPLDLHIGSLIIRHGSVNYDKRYVAEKQGIFSPAHIGIRELSTHIILSHLTDDNIDLNIKKLAFTDKSGLQLKSLSFKLIADKQEATLKNFDLQLPHSDISLGDIHATYRVEKGKLVQPSLQYTGSIEQSKVTLADIACFLPIFKHFDDAVYFCTTFSGTSTSLRCSSINFKTGSGSINLQAKGRVSDWNSKLAWNIDISNLNLTEESVSFLSNNLGKKIQIPKEV
;
A
#
# COMPACT_ATOMS: atom_id res chain seq x y z
N PHE A 1 15.53 -22.42 6.90
CA PHE A 1 16.70 -21.64 7.32
C PHE A 1 16.24 -20.18 7.53
N GLY A 2 16.61 -19.58 8.69
CA GLY A 2 16.31 -18.18 8.97
C GLY A 2 17.33 -17.27 8.29
N LEU A 3 16.87 -16.35 7.45
CA LEU A 3 17.70 -15.27 6.89
C LEU A 3 17.89 -14.18 7.95
N LYS A 4 19.14 -13.75 8.18
CA LYS A 4 19.42 -12.60 9.04
C LYS A 4 20.29 -11.59 8.29
N LEU A 5 19.71 -10.41 8.02
CA LEU A 5 20.39 -9.32 7.34
C LEU A 5 20.51 -8.11 8.28
N ASN A 6 21.70 -7.55 8.37
CA ASN A 6 21.99 -6.29 9.06
C ASN A 6 22.58 -5.30 8.06
N LEU A 7 21.78 -4.39 7.61
CA LEU A 7 22.09 -3.39 6.61
C LEU A 7 22.17 -2.03 7.28
N TYR A 8 23.18 -1.23 6.98
CA TYR A 8 23.30 0.11 7.55
C TYR A 8 24.07 1.08 6.67
N GLN A 9 23.83 2.35 6.93
CA GLN A 9 24.60 3.46 6.40
C GLN A 9 25.09 4.30 7.59
N GLN A 10 26.41 4.50 7.70
CA GLN A 10 27.01 5.13 8.89
C GLN A 10 26.78 6.64 8.92
N THR A 11 26.98 7.33 7.78
CA THR A 11 26.81 8.77 7.61
C THR A 11 26.06 9.05 6.32
N ALA A 12 25.55 10.27 6.13
CA ALA A 12 24.84 10.65 4.90
C ALA A 12 25.70 10.50 3.63
N THR A 13 27.02 10.58 3.74
CA THR A 13 27.96 10.49 2.63
C THR A 13 28.65 9.13 2.52
N SER A 14 28.52 8.24 3.51
CA SER A 14 29.11 6.91 3.46
C SER A 14 28.32 5.99 2.54
N LYS A 15 29.01 5.03 1.93
CA LYS A 15 28.35 3.92 1.24
C LYS A 15 27.63 3.02 2.24
N HIS A 16 26.59 2.31 1.78
CA HIS A 16 25.95 1.25 2.56
C HIS A 16 26.93 0.08 2.78
N ASN A 17 26.79 -0.62 3.92
CA ASN A 17 27.65 -1.79 4.20
C ASN A 17 27.47 -2.94 3.20
N PHE A 18 26.43 -2.92 2.39
CA PHE A 18 26.17 -3.88 1.31
C PHE A 18 26.45 -3.33 -0.10
N GLN A 19 27.05 -2.14 -0.20
CA GLN A 19 27.31 -1.49 -1.48
C GLN A 19 28.16 -2.36 -2.42
N PHE A 20 29.07 -3.17 -1.87
CA PHE A 20 29.89 -4.07 -2.66
C PHE A 20 29.05 -5.09 -3.46
N VAL A 21 27.88 -5.51 -2.95
CA VAL A 21 26.94 -6.39 -3.66
C VAL A 21 26.36 -5.64 -4.85
N LEU A 22 25.90 -4.39 -4.62
CA LEU A 22 25.34 -3.56 -5.69
C LEU A 22 26.40 -3.25 -6.75
N ASP A 23 27.63 -2.92 -6.33
CA ASP A 23 28.74 -2.64 -7.22
C ASP A 23 29.16 -3.90 -8.03
N SER A 24 28.96 -5.10 -7.47
CA SER A 24 29.23 -6.37 -8.16
C SER A 24 28.15 -6.74 -9.19
N LEU A 25 26.92 -6.29 -8.98
CA LEU A 25 25.80 -6.48 -9.88
C LEU A 25 25.75 -5.40 -10.98
N ALA A 26 26.37 -4.25 -10.72
CA ALA A 26 26.42 -3.17 -11.70
C ALA A 26 27.36 -3.54 -12.85
N SER A 27 26.92 -3.35 -14.10
CA SER A 27 27.79 -3.51 -15.27
C SER A 27 28.92 -2.50 -15.22
N LYS A 28 30.16 -2.97 -15.39
CA LYS A 28 31.37 -2.10 -15.52
C LYS A 28 31.42 -1.36 -16.85
N ASP A 29 30.69 -1.84 -17.84
CA ASP A 29 30.67 -1.25 -19.19
C ASP A 29 29.41 -0.42 -19.36
N THR A 30 29.52 0.90 -19.19
CA THR A 30 28.42 1.86 -19.35
C THR A 30 28.11 2.14 -20.85
N THR A 31 28.89 1.61 -21.76
CA THR A 31 28.66 1.80 -23.21
C THR A 31 27.79 0.74 -23.82
N LYS A 32 27.58 -0.39 -23.14
CA LYS A 32 26.67 -1.47 -23.56
C LYS A 32 25.55 -1.64 -22.57
N HIS A 33 24.33 -1.41 -23.04
CA HIS A 33 23.13 -1.77 -22.29
C HIS A 33 22.99 -3.29 -22.29
N THR A 34 23.28 -3.94 -21.15
CA THR A 34 22.95 -5.35 -20.98
C THR A 34 21.49 -5.43 -20.58
N PRO A 35 20.62 -6.06 -21.39
CA PRO A 35 19.22 -6.20 -21.03
C PRO A 35 19.07 -6.90 -19.68
N LEU A 36 18.19 -6.38 -18.84
CA LEU A 36 17.81 -7.07 -17.61
C LEU A 36 17.02 -8.34 -17.99
N ASP A 37 17.43 -9.47 -17.46
CA ASP A 37 16.70 -10.73 -17.57
C ASP A 37 16.89 -11.53 -16.27
N LEU A 38 15.94 -11.37 -15.35
CA LEU A 38 15.98 -12.01 -14.04
C LEU A 38 14.82 -12.96 -13.85
N HIS A 39 15.13 -14.19 -13.51
CA HIS A 39 14.17 -15.23 -13.16
C HIS A 39 14.45 -15.75 -11.76
N ILE A 40 13.42 -15.82 -10.92
CA ILE A 40 13.48 -16.46 -9.62
C ILE A 40 12.34 -17.46 -9.55
N GLY A 41 12.62 -18.73 -9.75
CA GLY A 41 11.61 -19.79 -9.75
C GLY A 41 10.86 -19.87 -8.41
N SER A 42 11.56 -19.69 -7.31
CA SER A 42 10.94 -19.62 -5.99
C SER A 42 11.93 -19.08 -4.95
N LEU A 43 11.55 -18.01 -4.25
CA LEU A 43 12.24 -17.49 -3.07
C LEU A 43 11.38 -17.74 -1.85
N ILE A 44 11.83 -18.65 -0.99
CA ILE A 44 11.13 -18.98 0.27
C ILE A 44 12.02 -18.62 1.44
N ILE A 45 11.55 -17.70 2.29
CA ILE A 45 12.18 -17.35 3.56
C ILE A 45 11.20 -17.72 4.67
N ARG A 46 11.71 -18.33 5.76
CA ARG A 46 10.96 -18.65 6.96
C ARG A 46 11.73 -18.12 8.17
N HIS A 47 11.03 -17.37 9.04
CA HIS A 47 11.61 -16.79 10.26
C HIS A 47 12.84 -15.90 9.99
N GLY A 48 12.80 -15.14 8.90
CA GLY A 48 13.87 -14.19 8.57
C GLY A 48 13.82 -12.94 9.46
N SER A 49 14.95 -12.24 9.53
CA SER A 49 15.02 -10.89 10.09
C SER A 49 15.83 -9.98 9.18
N VAL A 50 15.37 -8.74 9.04
CA VAL A 50 16.06 -7.72 8.23
C VAL A 50 16.08 -6.43 9.04
N ASN A 51 17.28 -5.94 9.34
CA ASN A 51 17.48 -4.62 9.92
C ASN A 51 18.13 -3.74 8.89
N TYR A 52 17.59 -2.53 8.71
CA TYR A 52 18.19 -1.46 7.95
C TYR A 52 18.21 -0.19 8.79
N ASP A 53 19.37 0.44 8.89
CA ASP A 53 19.57 1.57 9.78
C ASP A 53 20.43 2.66 9.14
N LYS A 54 19.87 3.85 8.96
CA LYS A 54 20.61 5.08 8.67
C LYS A 54 21.01 5.73 9.99
N ARG A 55 22.19 5.38 10.52
CA ARG A 55 22.66 5.74 11.85
C ARG A 55 22.77 7.24 12.11
N TYR A 56 22.75 8.05 11.07
CA TYR A 56 22.80 9.51 11.16
C TYR A 56 21.41 10.17 11.19
N VAL A 57 20.33 9.40 11.05
CA VAL A 57 18.95 9.88 11.16
C VAL A 57 18.43 9.54 12.55
N ALA A 58 17.73 10.48 13.18
CA ALA A 58 17.11 10.20 14.48
C ALA A 58 15.91 9.26 14.34
N GLU A 59 15.86 8.22 15.17
CA GLU A 59 14.75 7.28 15.22
C GLU A 59 13.62 7.81 16.12
N LYS A 60 12.37 7.59 15.69
CA LYS A 60 11.17 7.86 16.48
C LYS A 60 10.49 6.54 16.83
N GLN A 61 10.36 6.23 18.11
CA GLN A 61 9.71 5.00 18.56
C GLN A 61 8.24 4.95 18.17
N GLY A 62 7.76 3.79 17.74
CA GLY A 62 6.36 3.57 17.38
C GLY A 62 5.92 4.24 16.08
N ILE A 63 6.84 4.83 15.33
CA ILE A 63 6.58 5.44 14.03
C ILE A 63 7.42 4.74 12.97
N PHE A 64 6.78 4.33 11.90
CA PHE A 64 7.49 3.73 10.76
C PHE A 64 8.40 4.75 10.09
N SER A 65 9.64 4.34 9.88
CA SER A 65 10.63 5.15 9.17
C SER A 65 11.39 4.30 8.16
N PRO A 66 11.43 4.68 6.88
CA PRO A 66 12.25 3.98 5.89
C PRO A 66 13.76 4.10 6.17
N ALA A 67 14.16 4.98 7.09
CA ALA A 67 15.54 5.08 7.56
C ALA A 67 15.89 4.05 8.65
N HIS A 68 14.89 3.47 9.29
CA HIS A 68 15.03 2.58 10.44
C HIS A 68 14.04 1.42 10.35
N ILE A 69 14.33 0.43 9.52
CA ILE A 69 13.50 -0.76 9.32
C ILE A 69 14.01 -1.88 10.24
N GLY A 70 13.12 -2.51 10.99
CA GLY A 70 13.44 -3.63 11.88
C GLY A 70 12.46 -4.78 11.74
N ILE A 71 12.56 -5.51 10.62
CA ILE A 71 11.67 -6.64 10.31
C ILE A 71 12.09 -7.87 11.11
N ARG A 72 11.11 -8.49 11.76
CA ARG A 72 11.21 -9.78 12.45
C ARG A 72 10.17 -10.74 11.91
N GLU A 73 10.42 -12.03 12.09
CA GLU A 73 9.53 -13.13 11.69
C GLU A 73 9.16 -13.10 10.19
N LEU A 74 10.07 -12.56 9.36
CA LEU A 74 9.84 -12.49 7.92
C LEU A 74 9.59 -13.88 7.35
N SER A 75 8.39 -14.04 6.80
CA SER A 75 8.02 -15.22 6.02
C SER A 75 7.58 -14.78 4.65
N THR A 76 8.20 -15.30 3.60
CA THR A 76 7.84 -14.96 2.23
C THR A 76 7.92 -16.16 1.30
N HIS A 77 7.06 -16.16 0.29
CA HIS A 77 7.12 -17.03 -0.87
C HIS A 77 6.84 -16.20 -2.11
N ILE A 78 7.89 -15.92 -2.85
CA ILE A 78 7.87 -15.07 -4.06
C ILE A 78 8.31 -15.91 -5.25
N ILE A 79 7.60 -15.78 -6.35
CA ILE A 79 7.96 -16.30 -7.66
C ILE A 79 8.08 -15.10 -8.60
N LEU A 80 9.21 -14.94 -9.23
CA LEU A 80 9.44 -13.95 -10.27
C LEU A 80 9.72 -14.70 -11.56
N SER A 81 8.66 -14.92 -12.35
CA SER A 81 8.77 -15.67 -13.60
C SER A 81 9.58 -14.91 -14.62
N HIS A 82 9.39 -13.60 -14.69
CA HIS A 82 10.11 -12.70 -15.57
C HIS A 82 10.27 -11.33 -14.93
N LEU A 83 11.47 -10.77 -15.02
CA LEU A 83 11.74 -9.35 -14.83
C LEU A 83 12.76 -8.95 -15.90
N THR A 84 12.27 -8.27 -16.92
CA THR A 84 13.06 -7.73 -18.02
C THR A 84 12.94 -6.21 -18.05
N ASP A 85 13.64 -5.54 -18.96
CA ASP A 85 13.45 -4.09 -19.18
C ASP A 85 12.01 -3.74 -19.60
N ASP A 86 11.27 -4.70 -20.10
CA ASP A 86 9.98 -4.50 -20.75
C ASP A 86 8.82 -5.22 -20.06
N ASN A 87 9.09 -6.26 -19.28
CA ASN A 87 8.06 -7.13 -18.73
C ASN A 87 8.34 -7.51 -17.28
N ILE A 88 7.28 -7.64 -16.48
CA ILE A 88 7.31 -8.23 -15.15
C ILE A 88 6.18 -9.26 -15.00
N ASP A 89 6.50 -10.45 -14.49
CA ASP A 89 5.53 -11.44 -13.97
C ASP A 89 5.99 -11.83 -12.57
N LEU A 90 5.36 -11.22 -11.58
CA LEU A 90 5.63 -11.36 -10.15
C LEU A 90 4.43 -12.00 -9.45
N ASN A 91 4.67 -13.07 -8.72
CA ASN A 91 3.65 -13.70 -7.88
C ASN A 91 4.15 -13.75 -6.44
N ILE A 92 3.60 -12.90 -5.57
CA ILE A 92 3.79 -12.98 -4.13
C ILE A 92 2.69 -13.87 -3.58
N LYS A 93 3.02 -15.14 -3.31
CA LYS A 93 2.10 -16.10 -2.70
C LYS A 93 1.93 -15.86 -1.20
N LYS A 94 2.94 -15.30 -0.57
CA LYS A 94 2.92 -14.94 0.85
C LYS A 94 4.01 -13.92 1.15
N LEU A 95 3.66 -12.89 1.90
CA LEU A 95 4.59 -12.02 2.61
C LEU A 95 3.98 -11.72 3.97
N ALA A 96 4.72 -12.00 5.04
CA ALA A 96 4.32 -11.72 6.42
C ALA A 96 5.53 -11.29 7.22
N PHE A 97 5.37 -10.32 8.12
CA PHE A 97 6.41 -9.84 9.01
C PHE A 97 5.86 -8.95 10.13
N THR A 98 6.70 -8.69 11.12
CA THR A 98 6.47 -7.64 12.11
C THR A 98 7.64 -6.65 12.06
N ASP A 99 7.34 -5.35 11.95
CA ASP A 99 8.35 -4.28 12.02
C ASP A 99 8.42 -3.69 13.44
N LYS A 100 9.59 -3.19 13.82
CA LYS A 100 9.82 -2.56 15.14
C LYS A 100 8.96 -1.34 15.43
N SER A 101 8.41 -0.69 14.40
CA SER A 101 7.45 0.42 14.53
C SER A 101 6.07 0.00 15.03
N GLY A 102 5.82 -1.32 15.14
CA GLY A 102 4.51 -1.88 15.49
C GLY A 102 3.67 -2.30 14.28
N LEU A 103 4.13 -2.07 13.04
CA LEU A 103 3.47 -2.60 11.86
C LEU A 103 3.53 -4.13 11.88
N GLN A 104 2.39 -4.75 11.78
CA GLN A 104 2.28 -6.21 11.67
C GLN A 104 1.54 -6.56 10.39
N LEU A 105 2.24 -7.18 9.45
CA LEU A 105 1.67 -7.77 8.24
C LEU A 105 1.49 -9.27 8.46
N LYS A 106 0.23 -9.72 8.62
CA LYS A 106 -0.09 -11.15 8.80
C LYS A 106 0.04 -11.93 7.50
N SER A 107 -0.45 -11.34 6.41
CA SER A 107 -0.35 -11.91 5.07
C SER A 107 -0.53 -10.83 4.02
N LEU A 108 0.25 -10.93 2.95
CA LEU A 108 0.01 -10.24 1.69
C LEU A 108 0.25 -11.22 0.56
N SER A 109 -0.70 -11.31 -0.36
CA SER A 109 -0.55 -12.06 -1.60
C SER A 109 -1.10 -11.27 -2.78
N PHE A 110 -0.49 -11.43 -3.95
CA PHE A 110 -0.97 -10.89 -5.22
C PHE A 110 -0.18 -11.44 -6.39
N LYS A 111 -0.73 -11.33 -7.60
CA LYS A 111 -0.01 -11.53 -8.86
C LYS A 111 -0.03 -10.23 -9.67
N LEU A 112 1.16 -9.76 -10.07
CA LEU A 112 1.36 -8.61 -10.94
C LEU A 112 1.96 -9.07 -12.27
N ILE A 113 1.29 -8.74 -13.35
CA ILE A 113 1.79 -8.90 -14.71
C ILE A 113 1.77 -7.52 -15.35
N ALA A 114 2.89 -7.09 -15.91
CA ALA A 114 2.96 -5.81 -16.60
C ALA A 114 3.95 -5.85 -17.77
N ASP A 115 3.67 -5.03 -18.77
CA ASP A 115 4.54 -4.77 -19.91
C ASP A 115 4.61 -3.26 -20.21
N LYS A 116 5.02 -2.86 -21.43
CA LYS A 116 5.10 -1.44 -21.83
C LYS A 116 3.75 -0.76 -22.07
N GLN A 117 2.66 -1.50 -22.10
CA GLN A 117 1.35 -1.02 -22.51
C GLN A 117 0.28 -1.22 -21.44
N GLU A 118 0.40 -2.28 -20.66
CA GLU A 118 -0.60 -2.64 -19.68
C GLU A 118 -0.02 -3.26 -18.42
N ALA A 119 -0.77 -3.18 -17.34
CA ALA A 119 -0.49 -3.87 -16.09
C ALA A 119 -1.77 -4.45 -15.51
N THR A 120 -1.67 -5.66 -14.97
CA THR A 120 -2.78 -6.32 -14.29
C THR A 120 -2.33 -6.81 -12.91
N LEU A 121 -3.05 -6.41 -11.87
CA LEU A 121 -2.90 -6.91 -10.51
C LEU A 121 -4.08 -7.83 -10.20
N LYS A 122 -3.80 -9.07 -9.79
CA LYS A 122 -4.79 -10.11 -9.49
C LYS A 122 -4.59 -10.70 -8.12
N ASN A 123 -5.68 -11.23 -7.55
CA ASN A 123 -5.67 -12.00 -6.30
C ASN A 123 -4.99 -11.24 -5.15
N PHE A 124 -5.22 -9.92 -5.09
CA PHE A 124 -4.67 -9.13 -4.00
C PHE A 124 -5.46 -9.37 -2.73
N ASP A 125 -4.76 -9.83 -1.71
CA ASP A 125 -5.27 -10.04 -0.35
C ASP A 125 -4.22 -9.52 0.65
N LEU A 126 -4.66 -8.64 1.55
CA LEU A 126 -3.83 -8.03 2.59
C LEU A 126 -4.50 -8.23 3.95
N GLN A 127 -3.81 -8.89 4.86
CA GLN A 127 -4.27 -9.11 6.23
C GLN A 127 -3.34 -8.43 7.23
N LEU A 128 -3.90 -7.53 8.02
CA LEU A 128 -3.30 -6.91 9.20
C LEU A 128 -3.96 -7.48 10.47
N PRO A 129 -3.57 -7.07 11.68
CA PRO A 129 -4.15 -7.64 12.91
C PRO A 129 -5.68 -7.57 12.99
N HIS A 130 -6.29 -6.49 12.50
CA HIS A 130 -7.73 -6.24 12.59
C HIS A 130 -8.36 -5.86 11.24
N SER A 131 -7.55 -5.83 10.16
CA SER A 131 -7.98 -5.47 8.80
C SER A 131 -7.79 -6.61 7.84
N ASP A 132 -8.78 -6.78 6.95
CA ASP A 132 -8.75 -7.70 5.82
C ASP A 132 -9.16 -6.92 4.57
N ILE A 133 -8.24 -6.75 3.62
CA ILE A 133 -8.43 -5.96 2.42
C ILE A 133 -8.23 -6.83 1.20
N SER A 134 -9.26 -6.97 0.38
CA SER A 134 -9.23 -7.71 -0.88
C SER A 134 -9.55 -6.78 -2.04
N LEU A 135 -8.78 -6.89 -3.11
CA LEU A 135 -9.04 -6.18 -4.35
C LEU A 135 -9.54 -7.16 -5.42
N GLY A 136 -10.50 -6.74 -6.21
CA GLY A 136 -10.79 -7.36 -7.49
C GLY A 136 -9.63 -7.10 -8.47
N ASP A 137 -9.72 -7.68 -9.66
CA ASP A 137 -8.68 -7.48 -10.66
C ASP A 137 -8.58 -5.99 -11.00
N ILE A 138 -7.36 -5.46 -10.90
CA ILE A 138 -7.04 -4.10 -11.32
C ILE A 138 -6.32 -4.19 -12.65
N HIS A 139 -6.84 -3.46 -13.63
CA HIS A 139 -6.24 -3.36 -14.95
C HIS A 139 -5.88 -1.91 -15.25
N ALA A 140 -4.68 -1.69 -15.75
CA ALA A 140 -4.20 -0.39 -16.17
C ALA A 140 -3.62 -0.46 -17.58
N THR A 141 -3.91 0.54 -18.40
CA THR A 141 -3.30 0.75 -19.72
C THR A 141 -2.55 2.06 -19.75
N TYR A 142 -1.41 2.08 -20.43
CA TYR A 142 -0.54 3.24 -20.49
C TYR A 142 0.42 3.19 -21.69
N ARG A 143 1.16 4.27 -21.90
CA ARG A 143 2.29 4.30 -22.84
C ARG A 143 3.57 4.62 -22.10
N VAL A 144 4.64 3.94 -22.48
CA VAL A 144 6.00 4.20 -22.00
C VAL A 144 6.83 4.71 -23.17
N GLU A 145 7.43 5.87 -23.01
CA GLU A 145 8.35 6.47 -23.99
C GLU A 145 9.69 6.74 -23.30
N LYS A 146 10.78 6.24 -23.90
CA LYS A 146 12.15 6.38 -23.36
C LYS A 146 12.26 5.92 -21.89
N GLY A 147 11.58 4.82 -21.53
CA GLY A 147 11.57 4.27 -20.18
C GLY A 147 10.75 5.07 -19.15
N LYS A 148 9.94 6.04 -19.59
CA LYS A 148 9.10 6.85 -18.70
C LYS A 148 7.63 6.73 -19.08
N LEU A 149 6.79 6.62 -18.05
CA LEU A 149 5.34 6.65 -18.20
C LEU A 149 4.90 8.01 -18.77
N VAL A 150 4.15 7.97 -19.88
CA VAL A 150 3.48 9.16 -20.43
C VAL A 150 2.20 9.40 -19.64
N GLN A 151 2.26 10.29 -18.66
CA GLN A 151 1.19 10.52 -17.67
C GLN A 151 -0.23 10.64 -18.26
N PRO A 152 -0.49 11.40 -19.34
CA PRO A 152 -1.84 11.49 -19.89
C PRO A 152 -2.39 10.18 -20.46
N SER A 153 -1.54 9.18 -20.70
CA SER A 153 -1.97 7.90 -21.29
C SER A 153 -2.47 6.89 -20.24
N LEU A 154 -2.19 7.11 -18.96
CA LEU A 154 -2.60 6.18 -17.90
C LEU A 154 -4.12 6.15 -17.74
N GLN A 155 -4.70 4.99 -17.88
CA GLN A 155 -6.09 4.67 -17.53
C GLN A 155 -6.09 3.42 -16.68
N TYR A 156 -6.95 3.36 -15.67
CA TYR A 156 -7.07 2.20 -14.82
C TYR A 156 -8.51 1.95 -14.38
N THR A 157 -8.80 0.69 -14.11
CA THR A 157 -10.08 0.21 -13.57
C THR A 157 -9.81 -0.85 -12.52
N GLY A 158 -10.72 -0.99 -11.57
CA GLY A 158 -10.63 -2.01 -10.54
C GLY A 158 -11.77 -1.94 -9.53
N SER A 159 -11.70 -2.82 -8.54
CA SER A 159 -12.59 -2.79 -7.39
C SER A 159 -11.83 -3.03 -6.09
N ILE A 160 -12.36 -2.49 -5.01
CA ILE A 160 -12.09 -2.94 -3.65
C ILE A 160 -13.30 -3.81 -3.30
N GLU A 161 -13.04 -5.09 -3.05
CA GLU A 161 -14.06 -6.02 -2.62
C GLU A 161 -14.49 -5.69 -1.18
N GLN A 162 -15.47 -6.39 -0.64
CA GLN A 162 -15.94 -6.12 0.72
C GLN A 162 -14.80 -6.32 1.72
N SER A 163 -14.16 -5.21 2.06
CA SER A 163 -12.99 -5.15 2.92
C SER A 163 -13.34 -4.62 4.29
N LYS A 164 -12.67 -5.15 5.30
CA LYS A 164 -12.73 -4.65 6.68
C LYS A 164 -11.44 -3.91 6.99
N VAL A 165 -11.53 -2.69 7.47
CA VAL A 165 -10.39 -1.85 7.79
C VAL A 165 -10.51 -1.31 9.22
N THR A 166 -9.45 -1.49 10.01
CA THR A 166 -9.29 -0.86 11.31
C THR A 166 -8.09 0.08 11.22
N LEU A 167 -8.33 1.38 11.35
CA LEU A 167 -7.28 2.38 11.11
C LEU A 167 -6.14 2.32 12.13
N ALA A 168 -6.38 1.78 13.32
CA ALA A 168 -5.34 1.53 14.32
C ALA A 168 -4.21 0.63 13.81
N ASP A 169 -4.48 -0.28 12.86
CA ASP A 169 -3.45 -1.14 12.24
C ASP A 169 -2.37 -0.36 11.48
N ILE A 170 -2.68 0.85 11.04
CA ILE A 170 -1.74 1.73 10.31
C ILE A 170 -1.29 2.94 11.15
N ALA A 171 -1.54 2.92 12.45
CA ALA A 171 -1.18 4.01 13.35
C ALA A 171 0.33 4.31 13.40
N CYS A 172 1.17 3.32 13.08
CA CYS A 172 2.61 3.53 12.95
C CYS A 172 2.99 4.51 11.81
N PHE A 173 2.15 4.67 10.78
CA PHE A 173 2.33 5.67 9.72
C PHE A 173 1.66 7.00 10.09
N LEU A 174 0.50 6.94 10.72
CA LEU A 174 -0.35 8.08 11.05
C LEU A 174 -0.82 7.96 12.51
N PRO A 175 -0.07 8.48 13.49
CA PRO A 175 -0.37 8.31 14.91
C PRO A 175 -1.75 8.79 15.36
N ILE A 176 -2.37 9.68 14.58
CA ILE A 176 -3.75 10.14 14.83
C ILE A 176 -4.75 8.98 14.83
N PHE A 177 -4.43 7.87 14.14
CA PHE A 177 -5.30 6.71 14.05
C PHE A 177 -5.15 5.71 15.21
N LYS A 178 -4.28 5.98 16.19
CA LYS A 178 -4.01 5.06 17.30
C LYS A 178 -5.27 4.63 18.09
N HIS A 179 -6.28 5.46 18.13
CA HIS A 179 -7.51 5.22 18.87
C HIS A 179 -8.70 4.83 17.98
N PHE A 180 -8.43 4.61 16.68
CA PHE A 180 -9.45 4.15 15.73
C PHE A 180 -9.55 2.63 15.73
N ASP A 181 -10.10 2.07 16.82
CA ASP A 181 -10.20 0.62 17.02
C ASP A 181 -11.46 0.03 16.35
N ASP A 182 -12.45 0.86 16.02
CA ASP A 182 -13.65 0.40 15.34
C ASP A 182 -13.37 0.06 13.88
N ALA A 183 -13.88 -1.09 13.48
CA ALA A 183 -13.78 -1.54 12.11
C ALA A 183 -14.71 -0.75 11.19
N VAL A 184 -14.23 -0.46 10.00
CA VAL A 184 -15.02 0.05 8.87
C VAL A 184 -15.09 -1.01 7.79
N TYR A 185 -16.25 -1.20 7.22
CA TYR A 185 -16.47 -2.04 6.06
C TYR A 185 -16.60 -1.16 4.84
N PHE A 186 -15.85 -1.48 3.82
CA PHE A 186 -15.76 -0.65 2.63
C PHE A 186 -15.67 -1.50 1.36
N CYS A 187 -16.43 -1.14 0.34
CA CYS A 187 -16.24 -1.66 -1.00
C CYS A 187 -16.55 -0.56 -2.03
N THR A 188 -15.87 -0.63 -3.18
CA THR A 188 -16.03 0.34 -4.26
C THR A 188 -15.58 -0.25 -5.60
N THR A 189 -16.20 0.21 -6.68
CA THR A 189 -15.70 0.01 -8.03
C THR A 189 -15.20 1.35 -8.56
N PHE A 190 -14.02 1.35 -9.12
CA PHE A 190 -13.37 2.58 -9.53
C PHE A 190 -12.75 2.51 -10.93
N SER A 191 -12.61 3.67 -11.54
CA SER A 191 -11.85 3.89 -12.76
C SER A 191 -11.18 5.25 -12.70
N GLY A 192 -10.10 5.44 -13.44
CA GLY A 192 -9.40 6.72 -13.39
C GLY A 192 -8.31 6.87 -14.42
N THR A 193 -7.63 8.01 -14.29
CA THR A 193 -6.46 8.41 -15.07
C THR A 193 -5.40 8.94 -14.13
N SER A 194 -4.28 9.44 -14.65
CA SER A 194 -3.24 10.08 -13.84
C SER A 194 -3.73 11.28 -13.00
N THR A 195 -4.86 11.90 -13.37
CA THR A 195 -5.37 13.13 -12.73
C THR A 195 -6.81 13.01 -12.25
N SER A 196 -7.44 11.84 -12.38
CA SER A 196 -8.84 11.67 -11.98
C SER A 196 -9.12 10.26 -11.45
N LEU A 197 -10.03 10.19 -10.49
CA LEU A 197 -10.60 8.96 -9.94
C LEU A 197 -12.12 9.09 -9.94
N ARG A 198 -12.80 8.09 -10.45
CA ARG A 198 -14.24 7.95 -10.39
C ARG A 198 -14.58 6.66 -9.66
N CYS A 199 -15.39 6.77 -8.61
CA CYS A 199 -16.00 5.63 -7.93
C CYS A 199 -17.47 5.54 -8.39
N SER A 200 -17.83 4.46 -9.07
CA SER A 200 -19.19 4.22 -9.57
C SER A 200 -20.13 3.71 -8.48
N SER A 201 -19.59 3.09 -7.45
CA SER A 201 -20.29 2.69 -6.23
C SER A 201 -19.34 2.85 -5.06
N ILE A 202 -19.80 3.43 -3.98
CA ILE A 202 -19.11 3.51 -2.69
C ILE A 202 -20.10 2.97 -1.66
N ASN A 203 -19.70 1.90 -0.98
CA ASN A 203 -20.44 1.39 0.17
C ASN A 203 -19.50 1.45 1.37
N PHE A 204 -19.93 2.16 2.39
CA PHE A 204 -19.18 2.34 3.62
C PHE A 204 -20.09 2.10 4.82
N LYS A 205 -19.64 1.32 5.78
CA LYS A 205 -20.38 1.03 7.00
C LYS A 205 -19.41 0.90 8.17
N THR A 206 -19.71 1.52 9.32
CA THR A 206 -18.99 1.26 10.57
C THR A 206 -19.36 -0.10 11.15
N GLY A 207 -18.50 -0.68 11.97
CA GLY A 207 -18.74 -1.96 12.63
C GLY A 207 -19.97 -1.96 13.52
N SER A 208 -20.24 -0.86 14.24
CA SER A 208 -21.44 -0.63 15.03
C SER A 208 -22.72 -0.47 14.17
N GLY A 209 -22.57 -0.17 12.87
CA GLY A 209 -23.67 0.21 11.99
C GLY A 209 -24.17 1.64 12.21
N SER A 210 -23.51 2.42 13.06
CA SER A 210 -23.88 3.80 13.37
C SER A 210 -23.77 4.74 12.16
N ILE A 211 -22.88 4.40 11.19
CA ILE A 211 -22.79 5.10 9.91
C ILE A 211 -22.97 4.07 8.79
N ASN A 212 -23.89 4.36 7.87
CA ASN A 212 -24.04 3.59 6.64
C ASN A 212 -24.22 4.57 5.48
N LEU A 213 -23.25 4.56 4.55
CA LEU A 213 -23.19 5.46 3.42
C LEU A 213 -23.17 4.67 2.11
N GLN A 214 -24.05 5.05 1.19
CA GLN A 214 -23.99 4.64 -0.20
C GLN A 214 -23.87 5.87 -1.08
N ALA A 215 -22.83 5.91 -1.91
CA ALA A 215 -22.53 7.05 -2.74
C ALA A 215 -21.86 6.63 -4.05
N LYS A 216 -21.72 7.57 -4.95
CA LYS A 216 -20.80 7.53 -6.09
C LYS A 216 -20.11 8.89 -6.17
N GLY A 217 -18.94 8.93 -6.78
CA GLY A 217 -18.23 10.19 -6.83
C GLY A 217 -17.11 10.24 -7.83
N ARG A 218 -16.64 11.45 -8.06
CA ARG A 218 -15.46 11.72 -8.90
C ARG A 218 -14.61 12.78 -8.24
N VAL A 219 -13.31 12.54 -8.28
CA VAL A 219 -12.28 13.54 -7.95
C VAL A 219 -11.43 13.75 -9.20
N SER A 220 -11.11 14.97 -9.56
CA SER A 220 -10.28 15.28 -10.72
C SER A 220 -9.37 16.47 -10.46
N ASP A 221 -8.38 16.62 -11.34
CA ASP A 221 -7.47 17.77 -11.42
C ASP A 221 -6.65 18.01 -10.14
N TRP A 222 -6.31 16.93 -9.39
CA TRP A 222 -5.54 17.07 -8.15
C TRP A 222 -4.14 17.63 -8.33
N ASN A 223 -3.61 17.67 -9.57
CA ASN A 223 -2.32 18.30 -9.88
C ASN A 223 -2.42 19.81 -10.15
N SER A 224 -3.65 20.36 -10.20
CA SER A 224 -3.89 21.79 -10.47
C SER A 224 -4.94 22.36 -9.52
N LYS A 225 -6.20 22.35 -9.91
CA LYS A 225 -7.32 22.81 -9.09
C LYS A 225 -8.23 21.63 -8.80
N LEU A 226 -8.04 21.05 -7.61
CA LEU A 226 -8.85 19.92 -7.14
C LEU A 226 -10.35 20.19 -7.33
N ALA A 227 -11.02 19.35 -8.09
CA ALA A 227 -12.46 19.34 -8.25
C ALA A 227 -13.01 17.99 -7.80
N TRP A 228 -14.15 18.02 -7.12
CA TRP A 228 -14.83 16.82 -6.67
C TRP A 228 -16.34 16.95 -6.79
N ASN A 229 -16.99 15.82 -7.03
CA ASN A 229 -18.44 15.70 -7.06
C ASN A 229 -18.79 14.37 -6.40
N ILE A 230 -19.71 14.39 -5.45
CA ILE A 230 -20.18 13.21 -4.71
C ILE A 230 -21.71 13.24 -4.70
N ASP A 231 -22.31 12.18 -5.22
CA ASP A 231 -23.74 11.88 -5.13
C ASP A 231 -23.97 10.88 -4.01
N ILE A 232 -24.67 11.28 -2.98
CA ILE A 232 -25.06 10.41 -1.86
C ILE A 232 -26.45 9.89 -2.13
N SER A 233 -26.58 8.57 -2.33
CA SER A 233 -27.88 7.91 -2.54
C SER A 233 -28.53 7.45 -1.25
N ASN A 234 -27.72 7.14 -0.22
CA ASN A 234 -28.21 6.78 1.10
C ASN A 234 -27.16 7.19 2.15
N LEU A 235 -27.62 7.85 3.20
CA LEU A 235 -26.81 8.17 4.39
C LEU A 235 -27.69 7.94 5.62
N ASN A 236 -27.32 6.95 6.42
CA ASN A 236 -27.93 6.70 7.71
C ASN A 236 -26.89 6.98 8.81
N LEU A 237 -27.24 7.89 9.71
CA LEU A 237 -26.45 8.26 10.89
C LEU A 237 -27.32 8.04 12.13
N THR A 238 -26.77 7.36 13.13
CA THR A 238 -27.40 7.21 14.45
C THR A 238 -26.72 8.15 15.45
N GLU A 239 -27.30 8.33 16.63
CA GLU A 239 -26.65 9.11 17.72
C GLU A 239 -25.27 8.56 18.08
N GLU A 240 -25.05 7.26 17.94
CA GLU A 240 -23.77 6.61 18.19
C GLU A 240 -22.70 7.04 17.18
N SER A 241 -23.09 7.52 15.99
CA SER A 241 -22.13 8.04 15.01
C SER A 241 -21.34 9.24 15.53
N VAL A 242 -21.95 10.07 16.36
CA VAL A 242 -21.28 11.21 17.01
C VAL A 242 -20.29 10.74 18.04
N SER A 243 -20.65 9.72 18.81
CA SER A 243 -19.72 9.07 19.75
C SER A 243 -18.55 8.41 19.02
N PHE A 244 -18.82 7.70 17.92
CA PHE A 244 -17.80 7.13 17.05
C PHE A 244 -16.82 8.21 16.56
N LEU A 245 -17.30 9.30 15.99
CA LEU A 245 -16.46 10.39 15.49
C LEU A 245 -15.72 11.10 16.62
N SER A 246 -16.38 11.37 17.75
CA SER A 246 -15.77 12.04 18.90
C SER A 246 -14.63 11.21 19.50
N ASN A 247 -14.86 9.92 19.71
CA ASN A 247 -13.88 9.02 20.30
C ASN A 247 -12.64 8.87 19.39
N ASN A 248 -12.89 8.73 18.10
CA ASN A 248 -11.82 8.51 17.13
C ASN A 248 -11.06 9.78 16.75
N LEU A 249 -11.71 10.94 16.68
CA LEU A 249 -11.07 12.21 16.36
C LEU A 249 -10.49 12.92 17.59
N GLY A 250 -10.76 12.43 18.80
CA GLY A 250 -10.32 13.06 20.06
C GLY A 250 -10.91 14.45 20.27
N LYS A 251 -12.03 14.76 19.61
CA LYS A 251 -12.76 16.02 19.72
C LYS A 251 -14.20 15.78 20.15
N LYS A 252 -14.65 16.52 21.16
CA LYS A 252 -16.08 16.52 21.52
C LYS A 252 -16.88 17.18 20.39
N ILE A 253 -17.66 16.41 19.67
CA ILE A 253 -18.63 16.90 18.70
C ILE A 253 -19.93 17.15 19.47
N GLN A 254 -20.42 18.37 19.47
CA GLN A 254 -21.73 18.71 20.07
C GLN A 254 -22.77 18.74 18.98
N ILE A 255 -23.81 17.95 19.15
CA ILE A 255 -25.00 18.06 18.29
C ILE A 255 -25.81 19.25 18.78
N PRO A 256 -26.23 20.19 17.89
CA PRO A 256 -27.22 21.19 18.26
C PRO A 256 -28.50 20.50 18.74
N LYS A 257 -29.11 21.01 19.83
CA LYS A 257 -30.34 20.43 20.44
C LYS A 257 -31.59 20.58 19.56
N GLU A 258 -31.49 21.13 18.37
CA GLU A 258 -32.58 21.50 17.48
C GLU A 258 -32.62 20.70 16.15
N VAL A 259 -32.17 19.44 16.19
CA VAL A 259 -32.27 18.54 15.02
C VAL A 259 -33.16 17.38 15.39
#